data_c65f5f2019a3e54449e43403cb76f751
#
_entry.id   c65f5f2019a3e54449e43403cb76f751
#
_cell.length_a   1.000
_cell.length_b   1.000
_cell.length_c   1.000
_cell.angle_alpha   90.00
_cell.angle_beta   90.00
_cell.angle_gamma   90.00
#
_symmetry.space_group_name_H-M   'P 1'
#
loop_
_entity.id
_entity.type
_entity.pdbx_description
1 polymer ?
#
loop_
_entity_poly.entity_id
_entity_poly.type
_entity_poly.pdbx_seq_one_letter_code
_entity_poly.pdbx_strand_id
1 'polypeptide(L)'
;GTFDQLLVTPFSPTEILIGKATPPVLVGLFQAAMVFLIARFWFEVPFAGSLFTLFLTLFIFMVSTTGLGLSISSVAKNMQQVLVYLLVLMIPMVLLSGLVTPVNNMPEFLQVITYADPMRFVIDAVRRIYLEGAGLTEIAGDFVPMVAVAALTMPLAGWLFRHKTT
;
A
#
# COMPACT_ATOMS: atom_id res chain seq x y z
N GLY A 1 17.77 17.15 -4.08
CA GLY A 1 16.43 17.25 -4.53
C GLY A 1 15.49 17.95 -3.57
N THR A 2 14.21 17.69 -3.72
CA THR A 2 13.17 18.26 -2.88
C THR A 2 13.33 17.94 -1.39
N PHE A 3 13.92 16.79 -1.08
CA PHE A 3 14.17 16.41 0.31
C PHE A 3 15.19 17.36 0.97
N ASP A 4 16.26 17.70 0.25
CA ASP A 4 17.29 18.59 0.79
C ASP A 4 16.72 19.98 1.06
N GLN A 5 15.83 20.45 0.20
CA GLN A 5 15.17 21.74 0.39
C GLN A 5 14.22 21.71 1.59
N LEU A 6 13.51 20.59 1.80
CA LEU A 6 12.59 20.44 2.92
C LEU A 6 13.31 20.31 4.27
N LEU A 7 14.54 19.77 4.28
CA LEU A 7 15.29 19.59 5.51
C LEU A 7 15.80 20.90 6.11
N VAL A 8 15.91 21.97 5.31
CA VAL A 8 16.28 23.29 5.83
C VAL A 8 15.07 24.11 6.31
N THR A 9 13.87 23.57 6.18
CA THR A 9 12.66 24.22 6.69
C THR A 9 12.44 23.89 8.16
N PRO A 10 11.58 24.66 8.89
CA PRO A 10 11.29 24.39 10.30
C PRO A 10 10.41 23.16 10.55
N PHE A 11 10.08 22.39 9.52
CA PHE A 11 9.24 21.19 9.68
C PHE A 11 10.02 20.04 10.30
N SER A 12 9.35 19.30 11.18
CA SER A 12 9.91 18.06 11.72
C SER A 12 9.99 16.99 10.63
N PRO A 13 10.89 15.97 10.76
CA PRO A 13 10.91 14.84 9.82
C PRO A 13 9.56 14.14 9.68
N THR A 14 8.79 14.03 10.77
CA THR A 14 7.47 13.44 10.74
C THR A 14 6.50 14.25 9.88
N GLU A 15 6.52 15.57 10.00
CA GLU A 15 5.67 16.46 9.20
C GLU A 15 6.01 16.37 7.73
N ILE A 16 7.30 16.31 7.38
CA ILE A 16 7.75 16.15 6.00
C ILE A 16 7.29 14.81 5.44
N LEU A 17 7.40 13.75 6.22
CA LEU A 17 6.99 12.40 5.83
C LEU A 17 5.49 12.35 5.54
N ILE A 18 4.68 12.90 6.44
CA ILE A 18 3.22 12.96 6.27
C ILE A 18 2.87 13.79 5.03
N GLY A 19 3.54 14.93 4.84
CA GLY A 19 3.33 15.76 3.66
C GLY A 19 3.66 15.07 2.35
N LYS A 20 4.70 14.22 2.34
CA LYS A 20 5.08 13.43 1.17
C LYS A 20 4.14 12.26 0.92
N ALA A 21 3.57 11.69 1.98
CA ALA A 21 2.66 10.54 1.88
C ALA A 21 1.25 10.94 1.48
N THR A 22 0.80 12.14 1.85
CA THR A 22 -0.59 12.57 1.65
C THR A 22 -1.00 12.64 0.18
N PRO A 23 -0.25 13.28 -0.75
CA PRO A 23 -0.67 13.36 -2.16
C PRO A 23 -0.83 11.99 -2.82
N PRO A 24 0.10 11.02 -2.69
CA PRO A 24 -0.09 9.70 -3.29
C PRO A 24 -1.33 8.97 -2.76
N VAL A 25 -1.60 9.08 -1.46
CA VAL A 25 -2.77 8.45 -0.85
C VAL A 25 -4.05 9.06 -1.40
N LEU A 26 -4.12 10.39 -1.48
CA LEU A 26 -5.30 11.09 -2.01
C LEU A 26 -5.53 10.75 -3.48
N VAL A 27 -4.49 10.74 -4.29
CA VAL A 27 -4.58 10.36 -5.71
C VAL A 27 -5.06 8.92 -5.84
N GLY A 28 -4.51 8.02 -5.04
CA GLY A 28 -4.91 6.61 -5.04
C GLY A 28 -6.36 6.42 -4.65
N LEU A 29 -6.84 7.12 -3.63
CA LEU A 29 -8.25 7.05 -3.23
C LEU A 29 -9.17 7.61 -4.31
N PHE A 30 -8.78 8.69 -4.97
CA PHE A 30 -9.54 9.26 -6.09
C PHE A 30 -9.64 8.26 -7.24
N GLN A 31 -8.52 7.64 -7.62
CA GLN A 31 -8.49 6.60 -8.66
C GLN A 31 -9.37 5.42 -8.27
N ALA A 32 -9.31 4.98 -7.03
CA ALA A 32 -10.13 3.89 -6.52
C ALA A 32 -11.62 4.24 -6.61
N ALA A 33 -11.99 5.48 -6.27
CA ALA A 33 -13.37 5.94 -6.40
C ALA A 33 -13.84 5.92 -7.85
N MET A 34 -13.00 6.36 -8.79
CA MET A 34 -13.33 6.32 -10.22
C MET A 34 -13.51 4.89 -10.71
N VAL A 35 -12.61 3.98 -10.35
CA VAL A 35 -12.70 2.56 -10.71
C VAL A 35 -13.97 1.95 -10.14
N PHE A 36 -14.29 2.26 -8.88
CA PHE A 36 -15.51 1.77 -8.24
C PHE A 36 -16.77 2.24 -8.99
N LEU A 37 -16.84 3.52 -9.35
CA LEU A 37 -17.98 4.08 -10.07
C LEU A 37 -18.15 3.41 -11.43
N ILE A 38 -17.06 3.22 -12.15
CA ILE A 38 -17.08 2.53 -13.46
C ILE A 38 -17.55 1.09 -13.29
N ALA A 39 -16.99 0.36 -12.33
CA ALA A 39 -17.36 -1.04 -12.09
C ALA A 39 -18.83 -1.16 -11.70
N ARG A 40 -19.32 -0.28 -10.81
CA ARG A 40 -20.68 -0.38 -10.29
C ARG A 40 -21.74 0.07 -11.30
N PHE A 41 -21.49 1.13 -12.03
CA PHE A 41 -22.53 1.75 -12.89
C PHE A 41 -22.35 1.43 -14.37
N TRP A 42 -21.12 1.25 -14.84
CA TRP A 42 -20.88 0.92 -16.25
C TRP A 42 -20.91 -0.59 -16.48
N PHE A 43 -20.16 -1.34 -15.69
CA PHE A 43 -20.09 -2.80 -15.82
C PHE A 43 -21.13 -3.52 -14.97
N GLU A 44 -21.89 -2.79 -14.15
CA GLU A 44 -22.95 -3.33 -13.31
C GLU A 44 -22.47 -4.45 -12.37
N VAL A 45 -21.24 -4.34 -11.88
CA VAL A 45 -20.68 -5.28 -10.90
C VAL A 45 -21.41 -5.08 -9.55
N PRO A 46 -22.05 -6.12 -8.99
CA PRO A 46 -22.75 -5.98 -7.72
C PRO A 46 -21.76 -5.66 -6.59
N PHE A 47 -22.19 -4.79 -5.67
CA PHE A 47 -21.39 -4.44 -4.49
C PHE A 47 -22.22 -4.75 -3.24
N ALA A 48 -21.83 -5.83 -2.54
CA ALA A 48 -22.57 -6.31 -1.38
C ALA A 48 -22.21 -5.62 -0.07
N GLY A 49 -21.05 -4.95 -0.01
CA GLY A 49 -20.51 -4.40 1.22
C GLY A 49 -20.79 -2.93 1.45
N SER A 50 -20.03 -2.33 2.37
CA SER A 50 -20.10 -0.92 2.75
C SER A 50 -19.00 -0.14 2.06
N LEU A 51 -19.32 1.05 1.53
CA LEU A 51 -18.34 1.96 0.97
C LEU A 51 -17.30 2.38 2.01
N PHE A 52 -17.72 2.61 3.24
CA PHE A 52 -16.79 2.97 4.32
C PHE A 52 -15.75 1.88 4.54
N THR A 53 -16.19 0.61 4.61
CA THR A 53 -15.29 -0.53 4.80
C THR A 53 -14.31 -0.65 3.64
N LEU A 54 -14.81 -0.51 2.39
CA LEU A 54 -13.97 -0.58 1.20
C LEU A 54 -12.90 0.50 1.20
N PHE A 55 -13.29 1.76 1.41
CA PHE A 55 -12.34 2.87 1.36
C PHE A 55 -11.38 2.90 2.54
N LEU A 56 -11.80 2.44 3.72
CA LEU A 56 -10.90 2.27 4.85
C LEU A 56 -9.83 1.23 4.53
N THR A 57 -10.22 0.10 3.94
CA THR A 57 -9.30 -0.96 3.52
C THR A 57 -8.28 -0.42 2.50
N LEU A 58 -8.76 0.30 1.50
CA LEU A 58 -7.89 0.89 0.48
C LEU A 58 -6.97 1.95 1.06
N PHE A 59 -7.44 2.75 2.00
CA PHE A 59 -6.63 3.76 2.67
C PHE A 59 -5.46 3.10 3.41
N ILE A 60 -5.72 2.06 4.19
CA ILE A 60 -4.69 1.34 4.93
C ILE A 60 -3.66 0.73 3.97
N PHE A 61 -4.14 0.13 2.87
CA PHE A 61 -3.25 -0.42 1.85
C PHE A 61 -2.38 0.67 1.22
N MET A 62 -2.96 1.82 0.91
CA MET A 62 -2.20 2.91 0.30
C MET A 62 -1.16 3.51 1.23
N VAL A 63 -1.44 3.58 2.53
CA VAL A 63 -0.43 3.99 3.52
C VAL A 63 0.71 2.98 3.55
N SER A 64 0.40 1.67 3.53
CA SER A 64 1.41 0.60 3.51
C SER A 64 2.33 0.72 2.29
N THR A 65 1.74 0.84 1.10
CA THR A 65 2.51 0.92 -0.15
C THR A 65 3.27 2.23 -0.26
N THR A 66 2.71 3.33 0.24
CA THR A 66 3.40 4.61 0.27
C THR A 66 4.63 4.54 1.19
N GLY A 67 4.49 3.88 2.34
CA GLY A 67 5.63 3.64 3.23
C GLY A 67 6.75 2.87 2.54
N LEU A 68 6.41 1.82 1.80
CA LEU A 68 7.37 1.06 1.00
C LEU A 68 8.04 1.95 -0.06
N GLY A 69 7.25 2.72 -0.79
CA GLY A 69 7.75 3.61 -1.84
C GLY A 69 8.67 4.70 -1.31
N LEU A 70 8.34 5.31 -0.19
CA LEU A 70 9.17 6.33 0.44
C LEU A 70 10.48 5.74 0.97
N SER A 71 10.43 4.51 1.51
CA SER A 71 11.64 3.81 1.95
C SER A 71 12.59 3.57 0.78
N ILE A 72 12.06 3.10 -0.36
CA ILE A 72 12.84 2.89 -1.58
C ILE A 72 13.43 4.22 -2.07
N SER A 73 12.62 5.26 -2.13
CA SER A 73 13.05 6.59 -2.56
C SER A 73 14.18 7.13 -1.69
N SER A 74 14.16 6.81 -0.39
CA SER A 74 15.18 7.28 0.55
C SER A 74 16.53 6.60 0.36
N VAL A 75 16.57 5.36 -0.14
CA VAL A 75 17.84 4.62 -0.38
C VAL A 75 18.36 4.80 -1.80
N ALA A 76 17.48 5.08 -2.76
CA ALA A 76 17.89 5.22 -4.16
C ALA A 76 18.66 6.52 -4.38
N LYS A 77 19.68 6.44 -5.22
CA LYS A 77 20.55 7.61 -5.51
C LYS A 77 20.05 8.43 -6.69
N ASN A 78 19.27 7.82 -7.59
CA ASN A 78 18.76 8.49 -8.78
C ASN A 78 17.44 7.84 -9.21
N MET A 79 16.78 8.46 -10.18
CA MET A 79 15.47 8.01 -10.66
C MET A 79 15.53 6.61 -11.28
N GLN A 80 16.62 6.26 -11.95
CA GLN A 80 16.77 4.92 -12.53
C GLN A 80 16.79 3.85 -11.45
N GLN A 81 17.48 4.09 -10.33
CA GLN A 81 17.49 3.16 -9.21
C GLN A 81 16.11 3.03 -8.57
N VAL A 82 15.37 4.13 -8.45
CA VAL A 82 14.00 4.09 -7.94
C VAL A 82 13.15 3.16 -8.80
N LEU A 83 13.21 3.32 -10.11
CA LEU A 83 12.42 2.49 -11.04
C LEU A 83 12.80 1.01 -10.96
N VAL A 84 14.10 0.71 -10.89
CA VAL A 84 14.56 -0.68 -10.78
C VAL A 84 14.10 -1.30 -9.46
N TYR A 85 14.27 -0.58 -8.35
CA TYR A 85 13.87 -1.10 -7.03
C TYR A 85 12.36 -1.29 -6.94
N LEU A 86 11.57 -0.38 -7.52
CA LEU A 86 10.12 -0.52 -7.57
C LEU A 86 9.72 -1.77 -8.35
N LEU A 87 10.32 -2.02 -9.51
CA LEU A 87 10.01 -3.20 -10.31
C LEU A 87 10.39 -4.48 -9.58
N VAL A 88 11.57 -4.51 -8.94
CA VAL A 88 12.02 -5.66 -8.17
C VAL A 88 11.08 -5.96 -7.01
N LEU A 89 10.48 -4.93 -6.41
CA LEU A 89 9.52 -5.11 -5.33
C LEU A 89 8.12 -5.45 -5.85
N MET A 90 7.65 -4.73 -6.88
CA MET A 90 6.26 -4.85 -7.36
C MET A 90 5.98 -6.19 -8.03
N ILE A 91 6.91 -6.71 -8.82
CA ILE A 91 6.67 -7.96 -9.56
C ILE A 91 6.42 -9.12 -8.59
N PRO A 92 7.28 -9.38 -7.58
CA PRO A 92 6.96 -10.40 -6.59
C PRO A 92 5.70 -10.10 -5.79
N MET A 93 5.44 -8.83 -5.45
CA MET A 93 4.22 -8.46 -4.74
C MET A 93 2.97 -8.89 -5.49
N VAL A 94 2.90 -8.60 -6.79
CA VAL A 94 1.75 -8.96 -7.62
C VAL A 94 1.65 -10.48 -7.77
N LEU A 95 2.77 -11.15 -8.04
CA LEU A 95 2.78 -12.61 -8.24
C LEU A 95 2.41 -13.37 -6.97
N LEU A 96 2.84 -12.89 -5.81
CA LEU A 96 2.60 -13.55 -4.52
C LEU A 96 1.32 -13.07 -3.82
N SER A 97 0.58 -12.16 -4.44
CA SER A 97 -0.63 -11.59 -3.84
C SER A 97 -1.85 -12.50 -3.88
N GLY A 98 -1.81 -13.53 -4.71
CA GLY A 98 -2.98 -14.37 -4.95
C GLY A 98 -3.83 -13.91 -6.13
N LEU A 99 -3.45 -12.82 -6.79
CA LEU A 99 -4.20 -12.31 -7.94
C LEU A 99 -3.99 -13.18 -9.18
N VAL A 100 -2.73 -13.52 -9.48
CA VAL A 100 -2.37 -14.34 -10.65
C VAL A 100 -2.47 -15.82 -10.33
N THR A 101 -1.87 -16.25 -9.21
CA THR A 101 -1.90 -17.63 -8.74
C THR A 101 -2.44 -17.64 -7.32
N PRO A 102 -3.48 -18.46 -7.03
CA PRO A 102 -3.99 -18.54 -5.66
C PRO A 102 -2.89 -18.94 -4.67
N VAL A 103 -2.90 -18.32 -3.49
CA VAL A 103 -1.88 -18.57 -2.47
C VAL A 103 -1.84 -20.05 -2.07
N ASN A 104 -3.01 -20.72 -2.02
CA ASN A 104 -3.11 -22.13 -1.65
C ASN A 104 -2.41 -23.07 -2.64
N ASN A 105 -2.18 -22.62 -3.87
CA ASN A 105 -1.48 -23.40 -4.90
C ASN A 105 0.03 -23.19 -4.89
N MET A 106 0.52 -22.34 -4.00
CA MET A 106 1.95 -22.07 -3.88
C MET A 106 2.62 -23.06 -2.94
N PRO A 107 3.95 -23.32 -3.10
CA PRO A 107 4.71 -24.06 -2.09
C PRO A 107 4.63 -23.38 -0.71
N GLU A 108 4.75 -24.17 0.36
CA GLU A 108 4.58 -23.66 1.72
C GLU A 108 5.49 -22.49 2.05
N PHE A 109 6.74 -22.52 1.59
CA PHE A 109 7.68 -21.42 1.89
C PHE A 109 7.25 -20.11 1.22
N LEU A 110 6.65 -20.17 0.04
CA LEU A 110 6.09 -18.98 -0.61
C LEU A 110 4.85 -18.47 0.09
N GLN A 111 3.99 -19.38 0.60
CA GLN A 111 2.83 -18.98 1.38
C GLN A 111 3.23 -18.19 2.62
N VAL A 112 4.30 -18.60 3.29
CA VAL A 112 4.82 -17.86 4.45
C VAL A 112 5.33 -16.48 4.05
N ILE A 113 6.03 -16.37 2.92
CA ILE A 113 6.53 -15.09 2.41
C ILE A 113 5.39 -14.14 2.08
N THR A 114 4.25 -14.65 1.62
CA THR A 114 3.09 -13.81 1.28
C THR A 114 2.52 -13.05 2.47
N TYR A 115 2.79 -13.47 3.70
CA TYR A 115 2.33 -12.73 4.89
C TYR A 115 2.97 -11.35 5.00
N ALA A 116 4.10 -11.12 4.35
CA ALA A 116 4.74 -9.80 4.29
C ALA A 116 4.24 -8.95 3.10
N ASP A 117 3.36 -9.48 2.27
CA ASP A 117 2.84 -8.83 1.08
C ASP A 117 1.50 -8.15 1.38
N PRO A 118 1.44 -6.81 1.50
CA PRO A 118 0.18 -6.13 1.79
C PRO A 118 -0.85 -6.29 0.66
N MET A 119 -0.39 -6.53 -0.57
CA MET A 119 -1.30 -6.72 -1.70
C MET A 119 -2.13 -7.99 -1.58
N ARG A 120 -1.58 -9.07 -0.99
CA ARG A 120 -2.33 -10.28 -0.69
C ARG A 120 -3.56 -9.97 0.15
N PHE A 121 -3.39 -9.16 1.18
CA PHE A 121 -4.44 -8.90 2.16
C PHE A 121 -5.47 -7.90 1.65
N VAL A 122 -5.05 -6.89 0.87
CA VAL A 122 -6.01 -5.97 0.27
C VAL A 122 -6.87 -6.66 -0.78
N ILE A 123 -6.30 -7.57 -1.57
CA ILE A 123 -7.07 -8.33 -2.55
C ILE A 123 -8.09 -9.22 -1.86
N ASP A 124 -7.68 -9.93 -0.80
CA ASP A 124 -8.59 -10.76 -0.02
C ASP A 124 -9.72 -9.93 0.59
N ALA A 125 -9.38 -8.81 1.23
CA ALA A 125 -10.36 -7.94 1.87
C ALA A 125 -11.35 -7.36 0.86
N VAL A 126 -10.85 -6.85 -0.28
CA VAL A 126 -11.71 -6.27 -1.32
C VAL A 126 -12.65 -7.31 -1.90
N ARG A 127 -12.17 -8.52 -2.18
CA ARG A 127 -13.02 -9.62 -2.66
C ARG A 127 -14.13 -9.94 -1.66
N ARG A 128 -13.80 -10.02 -0.39
CA ARG A 128 -14.78 -10.33 0.66
C ARG A 128 -15.80 -9.21 0.83
N ILE A 129 -15.37 -7.96 0.73
CA ILE A 129 -16.27 -6.81 0.80
C ILE A 129 -17.23 -6.80 -0.40
N TYR A 130 -16.70 -6.98 -1.60
CA TYR A 130 -17.49 -6.94 -2.83
C TYR A 130 -18.45 -8.11 -2.96
N LEU A 131 -17.96 -9.33 -2.72
CA LEU A 131 -18.71 -10.54 -3.02
C LEU A 131 -19.54 -11.04 -1.84
N GLU A 132 -19.02 -10.89 -0.61
CA GLU A 132 -19.64 -11.45 0.58
C GLU A 132 -20.26 -10.39 1.49
N GLY A 133 -20.05 -9.11 1.18
CA GLY A 133 -20.52 -8.02 2.05
C GLY A 133 -19.84 -8.01 3.41
N ALA A 134 -18.59 -8.47 3.49
CA ALA A 134 -17.85 -8.56 4.76
C ALA A 134 -17.75 -7.20 5.45
N GLY A 135 -17.97 -7.20 6.78
CA GLY A 135 -17.82 -6.02 7.62
C GLY A 135 -16.42 -5.89 8.18
N LEU A 136 -16.18 -4.80 8.93
CA LEU A 136 -14.87 -4.51 9.51
C LEU A 136 -14.36 -5.65 10.41
N THR A 137 -15.23 -6.26 11.20
CA THR A 137 -14.85 -7.35 12.10
C THR A 137 -14.43 -8.59 11.33
N GLU A 138 -15.04 -8.86 10.19
CA GLU A 138 -14.75 -10.04 9.39
C GLU A 138 -13.41 -9.94 8.66
N ILE A 139 -13.00 -8.72 8.25
CA ILE A 139 -11.75 -8.49 7.51
C ILE A 139 -10.64 -7.93 8.41
N ALA A 140 -10.87 -7.80 9.72
CA ALA A 140 -9.87 -7.26 10.64
C ALA A 140 -8.54 -8.02 10.58
N GLY A 141 -8.58 -9.33 10.33
CA GLY A 141 -7.38 -10.15 10.15
C GLY A 141 -6.52 -9.73 8.97
N ASP A 142 -7.12 -9.18 7.91
CA ASP A 142 -6.39 -8.66 6.75
C ASP A 142 -5.75 -7.30 7.06
N PHE A 143 -6.34 -6.53 7.96
CA PHE A 143 -5.80 -5.22 8.34
C PHE A 143 -4.49 -5.34 9.12
N VAL A 144 -4.36 -6.37 9.97
CA VAL A 144 -3.19 -6.53 10.85
C VAL A 144 -1.88 -6.55 10.05
N PRO A 145 -1.72 -7.39 9.02
CA PRO A 145 -0.48 -7.37 8.22
C PRO A 145 -0.26 -6.05 7.49
N MET A 146 -1.31 -5.44 6.95
CA MET A 146 -1.19 -4.16 6.25
C MET A 146 -0.76 -3.03 7.19
N VAL A 147 -1.36 -2.97 8.37
CA VAL A 147 -0.98 -1.99 9.39
C VAL A 147 0.44 -2.26 9.86
N ALA A 148 0.84 -3.53 10.02
CA ALA A 148 2.21 -3.88 10.40
C ALA A 148 3.21 -3.39 9.36
N VAL A 149 2.95 -3.57 8.08
CA VAL A 149 3.82 -3.06 7.00
C VAL A 149 3.90 -1.54 7.07
N ALA A 150 2.78 -0.84 7.23
CA ALA A 150 2.75 0.61 7.35
C ALA A 150 3.55 1.08 8.57
N ALA A 151 3.34 0.43 9.72
CA ALA A 151 3.99 0.78 10.98
C ALA A 151 5.50 0.53 10.96
N LEU A 152 5.97 -0.41 10.12
CA LEU A 152 7.40 -0.67 9.95
C LEU A 152 8.03 0.22 8.89
N THR A 153 7.34 0.43 7.77
CA THR A 153 7.91 1.14 6.61
C THR A 153 7.88 2.66 6.77
N MET A 154 6.86 3.23 7.40
CA MET A 154 6.80 4.68 7.60
C MET A 154 7.89 5.19 8.54
N PRO A 155 8.11 4.62 9.73
CA PRO A 155 9.26 5.00 10.56
C PRO A 155 10.60 4.70 9.89
N LEU A 156 10.70 3.58 9.15
CA LEU A 156 11.92 3.26 8.40
C LEU A 156 12.22 4.32 7.35
N ALA A 157 11.22 4.76 6.60
CA ALA A 157 11.38 5.83 5.63
C ALA A 157 11.85 7.12 6.31
N GLY A 158 11.27 7.46 7.45
CA GLY A 158 11.68 8.62 8.24
C GLY A 158 13.10 8.52 8.73
N TRP A 159 13.51 7.34 9.21
CA TRP A 159 14.87 7.10 9.67
C TRP A 159 15.87 7.19 8.53
N LEU A 160 15.59 6.54 7.41
CA LEU A 160 16.44 6.59 6.22
C LEU A 160 16.57 8.01 5.69
N PHE A 161 15.48 8.74 5.72
CA PHE A 161 15.43 10.13 5.31
C PHE A 161 16.34 11.01 6.16
N ARG A 162 16.28 10.81 7.47
CA ARG A 162 17.10 11.54 8.45
C ARG A 162 18.59 11.28 8.23
N HIS A 163 18.97 10.04 7.94
CA HIS A 163 20.37 9.62 7.80
C HIS A 163 20.94 9.89 6.40
N LYS A 164 20.10 10.22 5.43
CA LYS A 164 20.55 10.53 4.08
C LYS A 164 21.32 11.86 4.02
N THR A 165 21.10 12.74 4.99
CA THR A 165 21.72 14.07 5.04
C THR A 165 23.01 14.10 5.84
N THR A 166 23.42 13.03 6.47
CA THR A 166 24.71 12.89 7.17
C THR A 166 25.65 12.01 6.36
#